data_f92abfe56b89ceaecd9c3b2e2147bc3b
#
_entry.id   f92abfe56b89ceaecd9c3b2e2147bc3b
#
_cell.length_a   1.000
_cell.length_b   1.000
_cell.length_c   1.000
_cell.angle_alpha   90.00
_cell.angle_beta   90.00
_cell.angle_gamma   90.00
#
_symmetry.space_group_name_H-M   'P 1'
#
loop_
_entity.id
_entity.type
_entity.pdbx_description
1 polymer ?
#
loop_
_entity_poly.entity_id
_entity_poly.type
_entity_poly.pdbx_seq_one_letter_code
_entity_poly.pdbx_strand_id
1 'polypeptide(L)'
;MEKRVLIIGAGLSGLLCGKILSQRGFAVTILEQGAQAGGALQTFVREGIRFDTGFHSVGGLGPGEPLEQIFRPLGLMDLPWLPMEPDELIGCNDAFLRLSAGTEDERSHVLEPYQLSIWRLRGGGKTLADALALGQDIRLRKQVTSVENRTVTCADGSCFSADAVVSAIHPKALLRLLHDPVRKAWRTRIETRQDSPGIFTVNVKLRPGALPYINHSIFLSGKVMIHFGEPAPDGSARSLDLLAFDTGALPQTPPLRPAITQSLPSRPPLAADAASVMPGSELDTGALPQTVMSGSERVSRALSLIHIAAERLPGLPDAVEKYWTSTPQTWERFTGTPGGSAYGICKRGPEDYLAPQTPLPWLFLTGQNLGLHGILGTSVSALNTCNALNDIL
;
A
#
# COMPACT_ATOMS: atom_id res chain seq x y z
N MET A 1 -0.76 1.11 37.12
CA MET A 1 -1.42 0.19 36.18
C MET A 1 -0.85 0.41 34.79
N GLU A 2 -0.61 -0.64 34.07
CA GLU A 2 -0.15 -0.57 32.69
C GLU A 2 -1.20 0.09 31.79
N LYS A 3 -0.82 1.10 31.01
CA LYS A 3 -1.73 1.82 30.12
C LYS A 3 -2.03 0.94 28.89
N ARG A 4 -3.30 0.84 28.55
CA ARG A 4 -3.77 0.03 27.42
C ARG A 4 -3.98 0.88 26.19
N VAL A 5 -3.44 0.43 25.06
CA VAL A 5 -3.62 1.06 23.75
C VAL A 5 -4.27 0.07 22.79
N LEU A 6 -5.29 0.51 22.11
CA LEU A 6 -5.95 -0.26 21.07
C LEU A 6 -5.62 0.35 19.71
N ILE A 7 -5.20 -0.48 18.76
CA ILE A 7 -4.87 -0.04 17.41
C ILE A 7 -5.87 -0.65 16.42
N ILE A 8 -6.42 0.16 15.53
CA ILE A 8 -7.35 -0.25 14.47
C ILE A 8 -6.59 -0.34 13.16
N GLY A 9 -6.42 -1.57 12.64
CA GLY A 9 -5.69 -1.89 11.42
C GLY A 9 -4.27 -2.37 11.67
N ALA A 10 -3.94 -3.56 11.14
CA ALA A 10 -2.61 -4.18 11.19
C ALA A 10 -1.82 -4.00 9.89
N GLY A 11 -1.94 -2.84 9.22
CA GLY A 11 -1.03 -2.41 8.17
C GLY A 11 0.32 -1.95 8.74
N LEU A 12 1.22 -1.46 7.90
CA LEU A 12 2.57 -1.04 8.30
C LEU A 12 2.56 -0.09 9.51
N SER A 13 1.74 0.98 9.47
CA SER A 13 1.71 1.97 10.55
C SER A 13 1.17 1.39 11.87
N GLY A 14 0.12 0.56 11.79
CA GLY A 14 -0.44 -0.08 12.98
C GLY A 14 0.54 -1.05 13.64
N LEU A 15 1.22 -1.86 12.83
CA LEU A 15 2.25 -2.79 13.31
C LEU A 15 3.46 -2.05 13.90
N LEU A 16 3.91 -0.96 13.27
CA LEU A 16 4.98 -0.12 13.80
C LEU A 16 4.58 0.55 15.12
N CYS A 17 3.40 1.18 15.19
CA CYS A 17 2.89 1.75 16.43
C CYS A 17 2.82 0.70 17.53
N GLY A 18 2.29 -0.48 17.22
CA GLY A 18 2.22 -1.58 18.18
C GLY A 18 3.57 -1.97 18.74
N LYS A 19 4.56 -2.16 17.86
CA LYS A 19 5.92 -2.53 18.27
C LYS A 19 6.60 -1.42 19.10
N ILE A 20 6.50 -0.17 18.67
CA ILE A 20 7.08 0.98 19.38
C ILE A 20 6.43 1.16 20.76
N LEU A 21 5.11 1.13 20.83
CA LEU A 21 4.38 1.33 22.09
C LEU A 21 4.60 0.18 23.06
N SER A 22 4.65 -1.07 22.58
CA SER A 22 4.98 -2.22 23.42
C SER A 22 6.40 -2.12 24.01
N GLN A 23 7.40 -1.65 23.24
CA GLN A 23 8.74 -1.39 23.74
C GLN A 23 8.78 -0.26 24.79
N ARG A 24 7.79 0.65 24.76
CA ARG A 24 7.62 1.73 25.77
C ARG A 24 6.82 1.30 26.99
N GLY A 25 6.42 0.04 27.10
CA GLY A 25 5.71 -0.51 28.26
C GLY A 25 4.20 -0.35 28.24
N PHE A 26 3.59 -0.08 27.07
CA PHE A 26 2.14 -0.09 26.92
C PHE A 26 1.62 -1.50 26.64
N ALA A 27 0.45 -1.83 27.19
CA ALA A 27 -0.30 -3.03 26.80
C ALA A 27 -1.05 -2.75 25.48
N VAL A 28 -0.57 -3.30 24.38
CA VAL A 28 -1.11 -3.01 23.06
C VAL A 28 -1.89 -4.18 22.50
N THR A 29 -3.10 -3.91 21.98
CA THR A 29 -3.88 -4.86 21.17
C THR A 29 -4.18 -4.25 19.81
N ILE A 30 -3.96 -5.01 18.74
CA ILE A 30 -4.22 -4.58 17.36
C ILE A 30 -5.42 -5.35 16.82
N LEU A 31 -6.42 -4.64 16.28
CA LEU A 31 -7.58 -5.23 15.63
C LEU A 31 -7.43 -5.15 14.11
N GLU A 32 -7.51 -6.30 13.44
CA GLU A 32 -7.37 -6.42 11.99
C GLU A 32 -8.58 -7.16 11.39
N GLN A 33 -9.21 -6.56 10.37
CA GLN A 33 -10.37 -7.17 9.70
C GLN A 33 -10.01 -8.39 8.85
N GLY A 34 -8.79 -8.39 8.30
CA GLY A 34 -8.29 -9.45 7.43
C GLY A 34 -7.96 -10.75 8.18
N ALA A 35 -7.73 -11.80 7.39
CA ALA A 35 -7.27 -13.08 7.90
C ALA A 35 -5.75 -13.10 8.20
N GLN A 36 -5.04 -12.05 7.83
CA GLN A 36 -3.60 -11.86 8.08
C GLN A 36 -3.26 -10.37 8.23
N ALA A 37 -2.23 -10.10 9.01
CA ALA A 37 -1.68 -8.76 9.15
C ALA A 37 -0.84 -8.35 7.92
N GLY A 38 -0.52 -7.06 7.80
CA GLY A 38 0.39 -6.53 6.80
C GLY A 38 -0.21 -5.45 5.89
N GLY A 39 -1.53 -5.43 5.68
CA GLY A 39 -2.14 -4.46 4.76
C GLY A 39 -1.51 -4.53 3.37
N ALA A 40 -1.00 -3.42 2.84
CA ALA A 40 -0.32 -3.37 1.54
C ALA A 40 1.06 -4.08 1.50
N LEU A 41 1.61 -4.49 2.65
CA LEU A 41 2.81 -5.33 2.71
C LEU A 41 2.53 -6.82 2.42
N GLN A 42 1.27 -7.22 2.29
CA GLN A 42 0.93 -8.61 1.99
C GLN A 42 1.46 -9.02 0.62
N THR A 43 1.73 -10.32 0.51
CA THR A 43 2.10 -10.95 -0.75
C THR A 43 1.07 -12.02 -1.11
N PHE A 44 1.02 -12.40 -2.36
CA PHE A 44 0.22 -13.53 -2.81
C PHE A 44 1.02 -14.41 -3.77
N VAL A 45 0.62 -15.66 -3.91
CA VAL A 45 1.30 -16.63 -4.78
C VAL A 45 0.39 -17.01 -5.93
N ARG A 46 0.95 -17.04 -7.15
CA ARG A 46 0.31 -17.57 -8.36
C ARG A 46 1.28 -18.50 -9.08
N GLU A 47 0.89 -19.74 -9.24
CA GLU A 47 1.71 -20.78 -9.91
C GLU A 47 3.16 -20.84 -9.41
N GLY A 48 3.34 -20.77 -8.08
CA GLY A 48 4.65 -20.84 -7.46
C GLY A 48 5.48 -19.55 -7.54
N ILE A 49 4.96 -18.49 -8.15
CA ILE A 49 5.57 -17.17 -8.16
C ILE A 49 4.94 -16.30 -7.08
N ARG A 50 5.76 -15.66 -6.26
CA ARG A 50 5.33 -14.65 -5.28
C ARG A 50 5.26 -13.29 -5.94
N PHE A 51 4.19 -12.58 -5.68
CA PHE A 51 3.98 -11.18 -6.05
C PHE A 51 3.74 -10.34 -4.81
N ASP A 52 4.31 -9.17 -4.78
CA ASP A 52 4.05 -8.17 -3.75
C ASP A 52 2.79 -7.36 -4.10
N THR A 53 2.02 -7.00 -3.07
CA THR A 53 0.86 -6.13 -3.26
C THR A 53 1.32 -4.68 -3.45
N GLY A 54 2.03 -4.11 -2.49
CA GLY A 54 2.43 -2.69 -2.53
C GLY A 54 3.83 -2.43 -2.00
N PHE A 55 4.68 -3.45 -1.91
CA PHE A 55 6.07 -3.33 -1.51
C PHE A 55 6.98 -3.81 -2.64
N HIS A 56 7.67 -2.91 -3.30
CA HIS A 56 8.59 -3.27 -4.39
C HIS A 56 10.03 -2.90 -4.06
N SER A 57 10.23 -1.71 -3.50
CA SER A 57 11.51 -1.20 -3.02
C SER A 57 11.29 -0.19 -1.90
N VAL A 58 12.35 0.14 -1.19
CA VAL A 58 12.33 1.15 -0.14
C VAL A 58 13.64 1.94 -0.14
N GLY A 59 13.55 3.25 0.04
CA GLY A 59 14.68 4.12 0.23
C GLY A 59 15.01 4.35 1.71
N GLY A 60 16.26 4.70 1.99
CA GLY A 60 16.65 5.24 3.28
C GLY A 60 17.10 4.22 4.34
N LEU A 61 17.61 3.06 3.94
CA LEU A 61 18.15 2.05 4.85
C LEU A 61 19.69 2.03 4.93
N GLY A 62 20.39 2.91 4.19
CA GLY A 62 21.83 3.06 4.31
C GLY A 62 22.25 3.62 5.68
N PRO A 63 23.53 3.50 6.04
CA PRO A 63 24.02 3.95 7.33
C PRO A 63 23.74 5.43 7.60
N GLY A 64 23.00 5.71 8.67
CA GLY A 64 22.61 7.06 9.07
C GLY A 64 21.43 7.66 8.31
N GLU A 65 20.83 6.92 7.39
CA GLU A 65 19.64 7.35 6.65
C GLU A 65 18.36 7.28 7.51
N PRO A 66 17.31 8.04 7.17
CA PRO A 66 16.15 8.22 8.06
C PRO A 66 15.41 6.94 8.43
N LEU A 67 15.22 6.02 7.48
CA LEU A 67 14.47 4.79 7.75
C LEU A 67 15.30 3.80 8.57
N GLU A 68 16.62 3.78 8.34
CA GLU A 68 17.56 2.99 9.12
C GLU A 68 17.50 3.37 10.60
N GLN A 69 17.47 4.67 10.90
CA GLN A 69 17.38 5.16 12.28
C GLN A 69 16.07 4.72 12.98
N ILE A 70 14.97 4.59 12.23
CA ILE A 70 13.69 4.09 12.76
C ILE A 70 13.72 2.57 12.92
N PHE A 71 14.29 1.84 11.96
CA PHE A 71 14.23 0.38 11.90
C PHE A 71 15.25 -0.29 12.83
N ARG A 72 16.41 0.33 13.04
CA ARG A 72 17.49 -0.24 13.89
C ARG A 72 17.02 -0.55 15.31
N PRO A 73 16.39 0.38 16.07
CA PRO A 73 15.94 0.07 17.45
C PRO A 73 14.80 -0.96 17.49
N LEU A 74 14.16 -1.24 16.36
CA LEU A 74 13.08 -2.23 16.25
C LEU A 74 13.60 -3.63 15.84
N GLY A 75 14.91 -3.79 15.60
CA GLY A 75 15.50 -5.05 15.13
C GLY A 75 15.15 -5.39 13.69
N LEU A 76 14.75 -4.41 12.87
CA LEU A 76 14.33 -4.64 11.50
C LEU A 76 15.48 -4.56 10.49
N MET A 77 16.67 -4.11 10.93
CA MET A 77 17.86 -4.07 10.08
C MET A 77 18.49 -5.46 9.86
N ASP A 78 18.16 -6.43 10.71
CA ASP A 78 18.64 -7.81 10.60
C ASP A 78 17.88 -8.64 9.56
N LEU A 79 16.84 -8.06 8.95
CA LEU A 79 16.11 -8.68 7.85
C LEU A 79 16.97 -8.76 6.58
N PRO A 80 16.71 -9.71 5.68
CA PRO A 80 17.51 -9.94 4.49
C PRO A 80 17.33 -8.84 3.42
N TRP A 81 17.73 -7.62 3.77
CA TRP A 81 17.76 -6.48 2.88
C TRP A 81 18.82 -6.66 1.79
N LEU A 82 18.47 -6.36 0.57
CA LEU A 82 19.33 -6.44 -0.60
C LEU A 82 19.42 -5.05 -1.23
N PRO A 83 20.62 -4.53 -1.45
CA PRO A 83 20.79 -3.25 -2.12
C PRO A 83 20.32 -3.35 -3.58
N MET A 84 19.71 -2.28 -4.05
CA MET A 84 19.31 -2.11 -5.44
C MET A 84 20.17 -1.04 -6.11
N GLU A 85 20.24 -1.10 -7.43
CA GLU A 85 20.74 0.00 -8.23
C GLU A 85 19.74 1.17 -8.22
N PRO A 86 20.17 2.40 -8.51
CA PRO A 86 19.26 3.54 -8.65
C PRO A 86 18.18 3.29 -9.69
N ASP A 87 16.96 3.71 -9.40
CA ASP A 87 15.81 3.55 -10.29
C ASP A 87 16.03 4.28 -11.63
N GLU A 88 15.57 3.68 -12.72
CA GLU A 88 15.64 4.27 -14.06
C GLU A 88 14.38 5.10 -14.33
N LEU A 89 14.57 6.39 -14.57
CA LEU A 89 13.50 7.35 -14.87
C LEU A 89 13.55 7.75 -16.33
N ILE A 90 12.60 7.27 -17.14
CA ILE A 90 12.57 7.53 -18.58
C ILE A 90 11.42 8.48 -18.93
N GLY A 91 11.77 9.63 -19.54
CA GLY A 91 10.80 10.65 -19.95
C GLY A 91 9.94 11.16 -18.82
N CYS A 92 10.37 10.99 -17.57
CA CYS A 92 9.71 11.55 -16.41
C CYS A 92 9.93 13.06 -16.42
N ASN A 93 8.95 13.75 -16.97
CA ASN A 93 8.84 15.19 -16.82
C ASN A 93 8.04 15.51 -15.56
N ASP A 94 8.00 16.78 -15.19
CA ASP A 94 7.30 17.30 -14.02
C ASP A 94 5.85 16.81 -13.84
N ALA A 95 5.21 16.29 -14.87
CA ALA A 95 3.82 15.85 -14.80
C ALA A 95 3.63 14.53 -14.04
N PHE A 96 4.57 13.59 -14.12
CA PHE A 96 4.50 12.34 -13.34
C PHE A 96 4.78 12.62 -11.85
N LEU A 97 5.76 13.46 -11.58
CA LEU A 97 6.07 13.91 -10.22
C LEU A 97 4.90 14.69 -9.60
N ARG A 98 4.11 15.42 -10.40
CA ARG A 98 2.90 16.13 -9.95
C ARG A 98 1.71 15.22 -9.64
N LEU A 99 1.62 14.03 -10.22
CA LEU A 99 0.59 13.04 -9.86
C LEU A 99 0.89 12.36 -8.52
N SER A 100 2.14 12.30 -8.13
CA SER A 100 2.62 11.73 -6.86
C SER A 100 2.90 12.79 -5.79
N ALA A 101 3.16 14.04 -6.17
CA ALA A 101 3.47 15.17 -5.30
C ALA A 101 2.87 16.47 -5.84
N GLY A 102 2.26 17.27 -4.96
CA GLY A 102 1.46 18.43 -5.36
C GLY A 102 2.23 19.72 -5.64
N THR A 103 3.41 19.95 -5.07
CA THR A 103 4.19 21.21 -5.14
C THR A 103 5.69 21.01 -5.33
N GLU A 104 6.45 22.09 -5.57
CA GLU A 104 7.91 22.03 -5.66
C GLU A 104 8.58 21.52 -4.38
N ASP A 105 8.06 21.90 -3.21
CA ASP A 105 8.54 21.40 -1.91
C ASP A 105 8.25 19.90 -1.74
N GLU A 106 7.11 19.43 -2.21
CA GLU A 106 6.81 17.99 -2.22
C GLU A 106 7.64 17.22 -3.24
N ARG A 107 8.11 17.85 -4.33
CA ARG A 107 9.06 17.23 -5.25
C ARG A 107 10.36 16.88 -4.53
N SER A 108 10.85 17.72 -3.62
CA SER A 108 12.01 17.38 -2.81
C SER A 108 11.74 16.16 -1.93
N HIS A 109 10.56 16.07 -1.32
CA HIS A 109 10.16 14.95 -0.46
C HIS A 109 9.84 13.65 -1.22
N VAL A 110 9.37 13.74 -2.46
CA VAL A 110 9.18 12.57 -3.34
C VAL A 110 10.51 12.14 -3.96
N LEU A 111 11.39 13.09 -4.26
CA LEU A 111 12.73 12.81 -4.78
C LEU A 111 13.73 12.42 -3.67
N GLU A 112 13.50 12.82 -2.41
CA GLU A 112 14.34 12.36 -1.30
C GLU A 112 14.52 10.84 -1.24
N PRO A 113 13.48 10.01 -1.40
CA PRO A 113 13.66 8.56 -1.49
C PRO A 113 14.51 8.12 -2.68
N TYR A 114 14.57 8.89 -3.75
CA TYR A 114 15.41 8.60 -4.93
C TYR A 114 16.84 9.10 -4.80
N GLN A 115 17.12 9.98 -3.82
CA GLN A 115 18.46 10.41 -3.46
C GLN A 115 19.09 9.53 -2.36
N LEU A 116 18.27 8.69 -1.71
CA LEU A 116 18.67 7.74 -0.68
C LEU A 116 19.08 6.41 -1.31
N SER A 117 19.77 5.59 -0.54
CA SER A 117 20.03 4.20 -0.92
C SER A 117 18.73 3.43 -1.12
N ILE A 118 18.63 2.62 -2.16
CA ILE A 118 17.43 1.84 -2.49
C ILE A 118 17.66 0.38 -2.16
N TRP A 119 16.66 -0.24 -1.56
CA TRP A 119 16.73 -1.61 -1.06
C TRP A 119 15.46 -2.38 -1.40
N ARG A 120 15.62 -3.68 -1.58
CA ARG A 120 14.53 -4.65 -1.62
C ARG A 120 14.66 -5.61 -0.46
N LEU A 121 13.56 -6.29 -0.12
CA LEU A 121 13.55 -7.28 0.94
C LEU A 121 13.33 -8.66 0.32
N ARG A 122 14.22 -9.60 0.60
CA ARG A 122 14.01 -10.99 0.19
C ARG A 122 12.74 -11.53 0.86
N GLY A 123 11.85 -12.13 0.07
CA GLY A 123 10.55 -12.56 0.54
C GLY A 123 9.47 -11.47 0.52
N GLY A 124 9.81 -10.27 0.04
CA GLY A 124 8.88 -9.16 -0.17
C GLY A 124 8.35 -8.53 1.11
N GLY A 125 7.30 -7.74 0.98
CA GLY A 125 6.68 -6.99 2.08
C GLY A 125 6.19 -7.87 3.22
N LYS A 126 5.82 -9.13 2.94
CA LYS A 126 5.40 -10.08 3.96
C LYS A 126 6.49 -10.35 5.00
N THR A 127 7.75 -10.41 4.60
CA THR A 127 8.87 -10.59 5.54
C THR A 127 8.92 -9.45 6.56
N LEU A 128 8.72 -8.21 6.14
CA LEU A 128 8.64 -7.06 7.04
C LEU A 128 7.39 -7.14 7.93
N ALA A 129 6.24 -7.48 7.36
CA ALA A 129 4.99 -7.59 8.10
C ALA A 129 5.07 -8.67 9.20
N ASP A 130 5.64 -9.83 8.88
CA ASP A 130 5.81 -10.94 9.83
C ASP A 130 6.78 -10.56 10.97
N ALA A 131 7.90 -9.91 10.65
CA ALA A 131 8.86 -9.44 11.65
C ALA A 131 8.26 -8.36 12.57
N LEU A 132 7.44 -7.48 12.03
CA LEU A 132 6.72 -6.50 12.82
C LEU A 132 5.65 -7.15 13.69
N ALA A 133 4.91 -8.12 13.17
CA ALA A 133 3.83 -8.80 13.89
C ALA A 133 4.32 -9.69 15.04
N LEU A 134 5.60 -10.11 14.98
CA LEU A 134 6.17 -11.03 15.96
C LEU A 134 6.10 -10.45 17.38
N GLY A 135 5.45 -11.21 18.28
CA GLY A 135 5.31 -10.86 19.69
C GLY A 135 4.23 -9.84 20.01
N GLN A 136 3.43 -9.42 19.02
CA GLN A 136 2.31 -8.50 19.24
C GLN A 136 0.96 -9.23 19.43
N ASP A 137 0.06 -8.65 20.23
CA ASP A 137 -1.32 -9.13 20.39
C ASP A 137 -2.17 -8.61 19.23
N ILE A 138 -2.24 -9.40 18.14
CA ILE A 138 -3.01 -9.06 16.94
C ILE A 138 -4.25 -9.95 16.87
N ARG A 139 -5.42 -9.31 16.87
CA ARG A 139 -6.73 -9.97 16.75
C ARG A 139 -7.18 -9.89 15.30
N LEU A 140 -7.00 -10.98 14.56
CA LEU A 140 -7.42 -11.10 13.16
C LEU A 140 -8.94 -11.33 13.06
N ARG A 141 -9.51 -11.03 11.88
CA ARG A 141 -10.95 -11.15 11.59
C ARG A 141 -11.82 -10.31 12.53
N LYS A 142 -11.27 -9.20 13.02
CA LYS A 142 -11.95 -8.22 13.88
C LYS A 142 -12.23 -6.95 13.06
N GLN A 143 -13.30 -7.02 12.26
CA GLN A 143 -13.79 -5.85 11.53
C GLN A 143 -14.45 -4.88 12.53
N VAL A 144 -13.85 -3.71 12.69
CA VAL A 144 -14.40 -2.65 13.53
C VAL A 144 -15.62 -2.03 12.85
N THR A 145 -16.70 -1.88 13.57
CA THR A 145 -17.98 -1.29 13.11
C THR A 145 -18.35 -0.02 13.87
N SER A 146 -17.79 0.20 15.06
CA SER A 146 -18.06 1.38 15.87
C SER A 146 -16.87 1.75 16.74
N VAL A 147 -16.67 3.06 16.92
CA VAL A 147 -15.68 3.65 17.84
C VAL A 147 -16.42 4.72 18.65
N GLU A 148 -16.54 4.53 19.95
CA GLU A 148 -17.24 5.43 20.83
C GLU A 148 -16.65 5.39 22.24
N ASN A 149 -16.36 6.54 22.84
CA ASN A 149 -15.92 6.69 24.22
C ASN A 149 -14.83 5.67 24.63
N ARG A 150 -13.72 5.60 23.86
CA ARG A 150 -12.59 4.68 24.07
C ARG A 150 -12.93 3.20 23.93
N THR A 151 -14.10 2.88 23.42
CA THR A 151 -14.55 1.52 23.16
C THR A 151 -14.68 1.29 21.67
N VAL A 152 -14.18 0.17 21.21
CA VAL A 152 -14.22 -0.26 19.80
C VAL A 152 -15.04 -1.53 19.74
N THR A 153 -16.10 -1.52 18.93
CA THR A 153 -16.99 -2.66 18.70
C THR A 153 -16.69 -3.27 17.34
N CYS A 154 -16.64 -4.60 17.27
CA CYS A 154 -16.43 -5.35 16.05
C CYS A 154 -17.74 -5.98 15.54
N ALA A 155 -17.74 -6.36 14.25
CA ALA A 155 -18.90 -6.98 13.58
C ALA A 155 -19.37 -8.29 14.23
N ASP A 156 -18.50 -9.00 14.92
CA ASP A 156 -18.83 -10.22 15.67
C ASP A 156 -19.37 -9.95 17.08
N GLY A 157 -19.66 -8.70 17.42
CA GLY A 157 -20.16 -8.26 18.71
C GLY A 157 -19.10 -8.11 19.80
N SER A 158 -17.84 -8.46 19.54
CA SER A 158 -16.77 -8.25 20.54
C SER A 158 -16.47 -6.76 20.72
N CYS A 159 -16.25 -6.37 21.99
CA CYS A 159 -15.95 -5.00 22.38
C CYS A 159 -14.60 -4.94 23.10
N PHE A 160 -13.83 -3.90 22.79
CA PHE A 160 -12.51 -3.66 23.37
C PHE A 160 -12.44 -2.21 23.87
N SER A 161 -11.94 -2.02 25.09
CA SER A 161 -11.77 -0.69 25.67
C SER A 161 -10.34 -0.47 26.10
N ALA A 162 -9.80 0.74 25.88
CA ALA A 162 -8.42 1.10 26.19
C ALA A 162 -8.33 2.55 26.72
N ASP A 163 -7.15 2.93 27.21
CA ASP A 163 -6.89 4.32 27.65
C ASP A 163 -6.72 5.25 26.45
N ALA A 164 -6.21 4.69 25.32
CA ALA A 164 -6.14 5.38 24.05
C ALA A 164 -6.42 4.44 22.86
N VAL A 165 -6.89 5.03 21.76
CA VAL A 165 -7.14 4.34 20.49
C VAL A 165 -6.30 4.99 19.39
N VAL A 166 -5.57 4.19 18.63
CA VAL A 166 -4.81 4.63 17.45
C VAL A 166 -5.49 4.08 16.21
N SER A 167 -5.92 4.96 15.31
CA SER A 167 -6.48 4.58 14.03
C SER A 167 -5.40 4.52 12.96
N ALA A 168 -5.09 3.34 12.49
CA ALA A 168 -4.18 3.07 11.37
C ALA A 168 -4.91 2.78 10.05
N ILE A 169 -6.22 3.06 10.01
CA ILE A 169 -7.04 2.98 8.80
C ILE A 169 -7.20 4.37 8.18
N HIS A 170 -7.77 4.41 6.97
CA HIS A 170 -8.00 5.67 6.27
C HIS A 170 -8.89 6.62 7.10
N PRO A 171 -8.53 7.93 7.25
CA PRO A 171 -9.28 8.86 8.11
C PRO A 171 -10.76 8.98 7.74
N LYS A 172 -11.11 8.94 6.46
CA LYS A 172 -12.53 8.93 6.03
C LYS A 172 -13.27 7.66 6.46
N ALA A 173 -12.57 6.51 6.49
CA ALA A 173 -13.15 5.27 7.01
C ALA A 173 -13.39 5.39 8.52
N LEU A 174 -12.41 5.92 9.27
CA LEU A 174 -12.60 6.19 10.70
C LEU A 174 -13.80 7.09 10.97
N LEU A 175 -13.98 8.17 10.20
CA LEU A 175 -15.11 9.10 10.40
C LEU A 175 -16.50 8.43 10.28
N ARG A 176 -16.61 7.34 9.51
CA ARG A 176 -17.84 6.56 9.38
C ARG A 176 -18.10 5.67 10.61
N LEU A 177 -17.05 5.30 11.32
CA LEU A 177 -17.10 4.43 12.49
C LEU A 177 -17.20 5.22 13.81
N LEU A 178 -16.86 6.52 13.77
CA LEU A 178 -16.76 7.37 14.96
C LEU A 178 -18.11 7.99 15.31
N HIS A 179 -18.62 7.64 16.49
CA HIS A 179 -19.89 8.14 17.02
C HIS A 179 -19.74 9.32 17.97
N ASP A 180 -18.55 9.52 18.56
CA ASP A 180 -18.29 10.69 19.39
C ASP A 180 -18.40 11.99 18.60
N PRO A 181 -18.94 13.05 19.20
CA PRO A 181 -19.03 14.35 18.56
C PRO A 181 -17.64 14.96 18.36
N VAL A 182 -17.33 15.32 17.14
CA VAL A 182 -16.10 16.04 16.79
C VAL A 182 -16.41 17.39 16.17
N ARG A 183 -15.50 18.34 16.26
CA ARG A 183 -15.66 19.68 15.67
C ARG A 183 -15.94 19.55 14.16
N LYS A 184 -17.00 20.22 13.69
CA LYS A 184 -17.42 20.21 12.28
C LYS A 184 -16.25 20.54 11.34
N ALA A 185 -15.46 21.56 11.69
CA ALA A 185 -14.30 21.97 10.88
C ALA A 185 -13.27 20.83 10.70
N TRP A 186 -13.00 20.04 11.74
CA TRP A 186 -12.08 18.91 11.66
C TRP A 186 -12.66 17.79 10.77
N ARG A 187 -13.95 17.46 10.94
CA ARG A 187 -14.63 16.48 10.09
C ARG A 187 -14.61 16.92 8.63
N THR A 188 -15.04 18.14 8.33
CA THR A 188 -15.04 18.69 6.97
C THR A 188 -13.64 18.68 6.35
N ARG A 189 -12.60 19.05 7.12
CA ARG A 189 -11.23 19.04 6.65
C ARG A 189 -10.79 17.67 6.14
N ILE A 190 -11.27 16.57 6.73
CA ILE A 190 -10.96 15.20 6.27
C ILE A 190 -11.85 14.79 5.09
N GLU A 191 -13.16 15.04 5.19
CA GLU A 191 -14.15 14.64 4.19
C GLU A 191 -13.92 15.26 2.82
N THR A 192 -13.50 16.54 2.78
CA THR A 192 -13.27 17.29 1.54
C THR A 192 -11.94 17.02 0.86
N ARG A 193 -11.02 16.29 1.50
CA ARG A 193 -9.75 15.92 0.90
C ARG A 193 -9.96 14.97 -0.29
N GLN A 194 -9.21 15.20 -1.33
CA GLN A 194 -9.14 14.26 -2.45
C GLN A 194 -8.21 13.10 -2.10
N ASP A 195 -8.57 11.91 -2.53
CA ASP A 195 -7.70 10.74 -2.46
C ASP A 195 -6.89 10.62 -3.76
N SER A 196 -5.70 10.05 -3.66
CA SER A 196 -4.88 9.75 -4.82
C SER A 196 -5.58 8.74 -5.74
N PRO A 197 -5.27 8.71 -7.04
CA PRO A 197 -5.80 7.70 -7.94
C PRO A 197 -5.52 6.29 -7.42
N GLY A 198 -6.42 5.35 -7.75
CA GLY A 198 -6.19 3.94 -7.56
C GLY A 198 -5.08 3.41 -8.47
N ILE A 199 -4.63 2.19 -8.22
CA ILE A 199 -3.64 1.51 -9.06
C ILE A 199 -4.28 0.34 -9.81
N PHE A 200 -3.95 0.24 -11.10
CA PHE A 200 -4.12 -0.98 -11.87
C PHE A 200 -2.77 -1.70 -11.98
N THR A 201 -2.75 -2.98 -11.61
CA THR A 201 -1.51 -3.77 -11.60
C THR A 201 -1.64 -4.96 -12.54
N VAL A 202 -0.56 -5.25 -13.27
CA VAL A 202 -0.39 -6.48 -14.06
C VAL A 202 0.80 -7.25 -13.48
N ASN A 203 0.51 -8.38 -12.86
CA ASN A 203 1.51 -9.30 -12.31
C ASN A 203 1.86 -10.32 -13.39
N VAL A 204 3.08 -10.30 -13.88
CA VAL A 204 3.53 -11.07 -15.03
C VAL A 204 4.46 -12.20 -14.61
N LYS A 205 4.10 -13.43 -14.99
CA LYS A 205 5.02 -14.59 -14.99
C LYS A 205 5.73 -14.64 -16.31
N LEU A 206 7.05 -14.74 -16.28
CA LEU A 206 7.90 -14.82 -17.46
C LEU A 206 8.30 -16.26 -17.77
N ARG A 207 8.51 -16.53 -19.05
CA ARG A 207 9.14 -17.78 -19.51
C ARG A 207 10.57 -17.85 -18.98
N PRO A 208 11.04 -19.03 -18.52
CA PRO A 208 12.40 -19.19 -18.02
C PRO A 208 13.44 -18.71 -19.03
N GLY A 209 14.41 -17.92 -18.59
CA GLY A 209 15.52 -17.44 -19.42
C GLY A 209 15.14 -16.39 -20.47
N ALA A 210 13.88 -15.96 -20.57
CA ALA A 210 13.41 -15.09 -21.65
C ALA A 210 13.88 -13.64 -21.52
N LEU A 211 14.09 -13.15 -20.29
CA LEU A 211 14.59 -11.80 -20.03
C LEU A 211 15.66 -11.83 -18.94
N PRO A 212 16.69 -10.97 -19.03
CA PRO A 212 17.62 -10.78 -17.92
C PRO A 212 16.90 -10.15 -16.73
N TYR A 213 17.35 -10.46 -15.53
CA TYR A 213 16.93 -9.76 -14.33
C TYR A 213 17.58 -8.38 -14.26
N ILE A 214 16.79 -7.38 -13.88
CA ILE A 214 17.26 -6.01 -13.67
C ILE A 214 17.06 -5.65 -12.19
N ASN A 215 18.13 -5.20 -11.52
CA ASN A 215 18.14 -4.92 -10.08
C ASN A 215 17.73 -3.48 -9.73
N HIS A 216 16.85 -2.88 -10.51
CA HIS A 216 16.22 -1.59 -10.20
C HIS A 216 14.81 -1.54 -10.75
N SER A 217 14.05 -0.55 -10.34
CA SER A 217 12.73 -0.27 -10.90
C SER A 217 12.86 0.68 -12.09
N ILE A 218 11.94 0.58 -13.05
CA ILE A 218 11.89 1.42 -14.24
C ILE A 218 10.59 2.21 -14.24
N PHE A 219 10.68 3.52 -14.37
CA PHE A 219 9.55 4.43 -14.42
C PHE A 219 9.46 5.04 -15.82
N LEU A 220 8.46 4.63 -16.58
CA LEU A 220 8.17 5.22 -17.88
C LEU A 220 7.14 6.34 -17.71
N SER A 221 7.54 7.54 -18.05
CA SER A 221 6.82 8.81 -17.92
C SER A 221 5.29 8.71 -17.89
N GLY A 222 4.70 8.85 -16.69
CA GLY A 222 3.24 8.89 -16.47
C GLY A 222 2.46 7.67 -16.94
N LYS A 223 3.12 6.63 -17.42
CA LYS A 223 2.49 5.48 -18.09
C LYS A 223 2.53 4.22 -17.23
N VAL A 224 3.74 3.76 -16.86
CA VAL A 224 3.92 2.50 -16.16
C VAL A 224 5.18 2.51 -15.28
N MET A 225 5.06 1.89 -14.12
CA MET A 225 6.17 1.50 -13.26
C MET A 225 6.40 0.01 -13.42
N ILE A 226 7.67 -0.41 -13.60
CA ILE A 226 8.07 -1.79 -13.82
C ILE A 226 8.94 -2.21 -12.64
N HIS A 227 8.53 -3.24 -11.92
CA HIS A 227 9.30 -3.81 -10.82
C HIS A 227 9.56 -5.28 -11.09
N PHE A 228 10.82 -5.71 -10.95
CA PHE A 228 11.18 -7.11 -11.10
C PHE A 228 11.01 -7.85 -9.78
N GLY A 229 10.42 -9.06 -9.85
CA GLY A 229 10.37 -9.98 -8.72
C GLY A 229 11.77 -10.54 -8.37
N GLU A 230 11.82 -11.59 -7.55
CA GLU A 230 13.09 -12.25 -7.26
C GLU A 230 13.66 -12.94 -8.49
N PRO A 231 14.99 -12.87 -8.74
CA PRO A 231 15.62 -13.55 -9.87
C PRO A 231 15.51 -15.07 -9.76
N ALA A 232 15.61 -15.74 -10.91
CA ALA A 232 15.83 -17.17 -10.97
C ALA A 232 17.29 -17.51 -10.60
N PRO A 233 17.59 -18.79 -10.27
CA PRO A 233 18.97 -19.20 -9.97
C PRO A 233 19.98 -18.98 -11.09
N ASP A 234 19.52 -18.92 -12.34
CA ASP A 234 20.33 -18.64 -13.52
C ASP A 234 20.53 -17.14 -13.78
N GLY A 235 20.02 -16.27 -12.90
CA GLY A 235 20.10 -14.81 -13.05
C GLY A 235 19.08 -14.22 -14.00
N SER A 236 18.13 -15.00 -14.53
CA SER A 236 17.05 -14.48 -15.36
C SER A 236 15.88 -13.94 -14.51
N ALA A 237 15.05 -13.10 -15.11
CA ALA A 237 13.82 -12.63 -14.50
C ALA A 237 12.75 -13.73 -14.50
N ARG A 238 12.10 -13.97 -13.37
CA ARG A 238 10.97 -14.91 -13.25
C ARG A 238 9.62 -14.22 -13.37
N SER A 239 9.56 -12.98 -12.92
CA SER A 239 8.32 -12.19 -12.87
C SER A 239 8.64 -10.72 -12.85
N LEU A 240 7.64 -9.94 -13.21
CA LEU A 240 7.62 -8.50 -13.00
C LEU A 240 6.20 -8.02 -12.74
N ASP A 241 6.11 -6.85 -12.13
CA ASP A 241 4.87 -6.14 -11.87
C ASP A 241 4.86 -4.85 -12.70
N LEU A 242 3.75 -4.63 -13.40
CA LEU A 242 3.48 -3.38 -14.12
C LEU A 242 2.39 -2.65 -13.37
N LEU A 243 2.68 -1.44 -12.89
CA LEU A 243 1.74 -0.62 -12.14
C LEU A 243 1.45 0.66 -12.92
N ALA A 244 0.18 1.01 -13.00
CA ALA A 244 -0.27 2.29 -13.59
C ALA A 244 -1.35 2.91 -12.74
N PHE A 245 -1.31 4.24 -12.58
CA PHE A 245 -2.40 4.97 -11.95
C PHE A 245 -3.67 4.90 -12.78
N ASP A 246 -4.80 4.69 -12.11
CA ASP A 246 -6.12 4.72 -12.73
C ASP A 246 -6.66 6.14 -12.76
N THR A 247 -6.30 6.88 -13.81
CA THR A 247 -6.76 8.25 -14.04
C THR A 247 -8.02 8.31 -14.91
N GLY A 248 -8.64 7.15 -15.19
CA GLY A 248 -9.81 7.06 -16.08
C GLY A 248 -9.48 7.13 -17.58
N ALA A 249 -8.29 7.56 -17.95
CA ALA A 249 -7.82 7.57 -19.33
C ALA A 249 -6.88 6.39 -19.59
N LEU A 250 -7.18 5.58 -20.61
CA LEU A 250 -6.20 4.61 -21.12
C LEU A 250 -5.07 5.39 -21.82
N PRO A 251 -3.80 5.03 -21.61
CA PRO A 251 -2.74 5.51 -22.49
C PRO A 251 -3.12 5.18 -23.94
N GLN A 252 -3.05 6.16 -24.83
CA GLN A 252 -3.30 5.90 -26.25
C GLN A 252 -2.20 4.97 -26.77
N THR A 253 -2.58 3.74 -27.08
CA THR A 253 -1.68 2.77 -27.70
C THR A 253 -1.94 2.70 -29.20
N PRO A 254 -0.91 2.57 -30.02
CA PRO A 254 -1.08 2.18 -31.42
C PRO A 254 -1.81 0.82 -31.51
N PRO A 255 -2.53 0.51 -32.60
CA PRO A 255 -3.27 -0.72 -32.73
C PRO A 255 -2.38 -1.94 -32.52
N LEU A 256 -2.81 -2.86 -31.65
CA LEU A 256 -2.13 -4.10 -31.33
C LEU A 256 -1.83 -4.90 -32.61
N ARG A 257 -0.60 -5.32 -32.83
CA ARG A 257 -0.30 -6.26 -33.90
C ARG A 257 -1.01 -7.60 -33.63
N PRO A 258 -1.66 -8.22 -34.65
CA PRO A 258 -2.47 -9.44 -34.48
C PRO A 258 -1.74 -10.64 -33.82
N ALA A 259 -0.42 -10.67 -33.86
CA ALA A 259 0.38 -11.77 -33.34
C ALA A 259 0.30 -11.96 -31.80
N ILE A 260 0.08 -10.88 -31.05
CA ILE A 260 0.02 -10.98 -29.57
C ILE A 260 -1.33 -11.53 -29.11
N THR A 261 -2.40 -11.33 -29.88
CA THR A 261 -3.74 -11.81 -29.55
C THR A 261 -3.88 -13.33 -29.72
N GLN A 262 -3.01 -13.98 -30.52
CA GLN A 262 -3.09 -15.42 -30.80
C GLN A 262 -2.28 -16.30 -29.83
N SER A 263 -1.32 -15.72 -29.07
CA SER A 263 -0.45 -16.49 -28.17
C SER A 263 -0.87 -16.45 -26.68
N LEU A 264 -1.83 -15.62 -26.31
CA LEU A 264 -2.34 -15.58 -24.94
C LEU A 264 -3.58 -16.49 -24.83
N PRO A 265 -3.58 -17.48 -23.91
CA PRO A 265 -4.71 -18.37 -23.78
C PRO A 265 -5.98 -17.59 -23.41
N SER A 266 -6.96 -17.61 -24.31
CA SER A 266 -8.30 -17.08 -24.11
C SER A 266 -9.11 -17.99 -23.17
N ARG A 267 -8.63 -18.24 -21.96
CA ARG A 267 -9.47 -18.83 -20.94
C ARG A 267 -10.12 -17.72 -20.14
N PRO A 268 -11.45 -17.78 -19.93
CA PRO A 268 -12.10 -16.88 -18.98
C PRO A 268 -11.42 -17.05 -17.63
N PRO A 269 -11.34 -15.98 -16.82
CA PRO A 269 -10.83 -16.10 -15.46
C PRO A 269 -11.58 -17.23 -14.78
N LEU A 270 -10.84 -18.22 -14.27
CA LEU A 270 -11.40 -19.19 -13.35
C LEU A 270 -12.15 -18.39 -12.29
N ALA A 271 -13.42 -18.70 -12.13
CA ALA A 271 -14.24 -18.15 -11.07
C ALA A 271 -13.37 -18.14 -9.81
N ALA A 272 -13.24 -16.97 -9.19
CA ALA A 272 -12.58 -16.85 -7.90
C ALA A 272 -13.22 -17.95 -7.04
N ASP A 273 -12.42 -18.88 -6.54
CA ASP A 273 -12.88 -19.87 -5.61
C ASP A 273 -13.73 -19.16 -4.58
N ALA A 274 -15.01 -19.52 -4.56
CA ALA A 274 -16.01 -18.98 -3.66
C ALA A 274 -15.71 -19.49 -2.25
N ALA A 275 -14.69 -18.92 -1.64
CA ALA A 275 -14.50 -19.01 -0.21
C ALA A 275 -15.51 -18.04 0.42
N SER A 276 -16.68 -18.61 0.76
CA SER A 276 -17.73 -18.11 1.64
C SER A 276 -17.91 -16.57 1.64
N VAL A 277 -18.76 -16.12 0.74
CA VAL A 277 -19.37 -14.79 0.80
C VAL A 277 -20.37 -14.80 1.97
N MET A 278 -19.99 -14.18 3.08
CA MET A 278 -21.00 -13.73 4.04
C MET A 278 -21.71 -12.50 3.42
N PRO A 279 -23.04 -12.37 3.51
CA PRO A 279 -23.75 -11.23 2.96
C PRO A 279 -23.37 -9.98 3.75
N GLY A 280 -22.56 -9.14 3.13
CA GLY A 280 -22.23 -7.81 3.64
C GLY A 280 -23.38 -6.87 3.35
N SER A 281 -23.91 -6.23 4.38
CA SER A 281 -24.83 -5.10 4.28
C SER A 281 -24.26 -4.06 3.31
N GLU A 282 -25.08 -3.60 2.36
CA GLU A 282 -24.79 -2.46 1.48
C GLU A 282 -24.50 -1.22 2.34
N LEU A 283 -23.22 -0.86 2.44
CA LEU A 283 -22.80 0.43 2.95
C LEU A 283 -22.87 1.41 1.78
N ASP A 284 -23.84 2.29 1.81
CA ASP A 284 -23.96 3.43 0.90
C ASP A 284 -22.71 4.31 1.00
N THR A 285 -21.78 4.07 0.09
CA THR A 285 -20.52 4.83 0.02
C THR A 285 -20.74 6.03 -0.88
N GLY A 286 -21.29 7.14 -0.46
CA GLY A 286 -21.47 8.36 -1.25
C GLY A 286 -20.27 8.85 -2.10
N ALA A 287 -19.45 7.96 -2.58
CA ALA A 287 -18.43 8.13 -3.60
C ALA A 287 -19.08 7.98 -4.98
N LEU A 288 -18.65 8.78 -5.95
CA LEU A 288 -19.03 8.63 -7.36
C LEU A 288 -18.95 7.14 -7.75
N PRO A 289 -19.96 6.59 -8.44
CA PRO A 289 -19.98 5.19 -8.82
C PRO A 289 -18.77 4.90 -9.70
N GLN A 290 -17.77 4.24 -9.14
CA GLN A 290 -16.65 3.72 -9.93
C GLN A 290 -17.21 2.58 -10.78
N THR A 291 -17.22 2.77 -12.08
CA THR A 291 -17.65 1.75 -13.04
C THR A 291 -16.76 0.50 -12.86
N VAL A 292 -17.35 -0.61 -12.51
CA VAL A 292 -16.61 -1.87 -12.38
C VAL A 292 -16.04 -2.24 -13.75
N MET A 293 -14.72 -2.30 -13.84
CA MET A 293 -14.01 -2.63 -15.08
C MET A 293 -14.40 -4.02 -15.58
N SER A 294 -14.89 -4.11 -16.80
CA SER A 294 -15.26 -5.39 -17.43
C SER A 294 -14.03 -6.30 -17.67
N GLY A 295 -14.29 -7.58 -17.92
CA GLY A 295 -13.22 -8.52 -18.24
C GLY A 295 -12.42 -8.12 -19.49
N SER A 296 -13.10 -7.62 -20.52
CA SER A 296 -12.47 -7.16 -21.78
C SER A 296 -11.61 -5.91 -21.57
N GLU A 297 -12.09 -4.96 -20.77
CA GLU A 297 -11.31 -3.76 -20.42
C GLU A 297 -10.04 -4.10 -19.63
N ARG A 298 -10.11 -5.04 -18.67
CA ARG A 298 -8.93 -5.51 -17.91
C ARG A 298 -7.89 -6.13 -18.83
N VAL A 299 -8.31 -6.98 -19.77
CA VAL A 299 -7.42 -7.59 -20.76
C VAL A 299 -6.79 -6.53 -21.65
N SER A 300 -7.60 -5.63 -22.22
CA SER A 300 -7.11 -4.54 -23.07
C SER A 300 -6.08 -3.68 -22.35
N ARG A 301 -6.37 -3.30 -21.08
CA ARG A 301 -5.46 -2.48 -20.29
C ARG A 301 -4.18 -3.22 -19.93
N ALA A 302 -4.25 -4.51 -19.59
CA ALA A 302 -3.07 -5.32 -19.32
C ALA A 302 -2.14 -5.42 -20.54
N LEU A 303 -2.71 -5.70 -21.70
CA LEU A 303 -1.94 -5.77 -22.96
C LEU A 303 -1.33 -4.41 -23.32
N SER A 304 -2.06 -3.31 -23.09
CA SER A 304 -1.53 -1.96 -23.29
C SER A 304 -0.32 -1.68 -22.40
N LEU A 305 -0.36 -2.06 -21.12
CA LEU A 305 0.77 -1.85 -20.21
C LEU A 305 1.95 -2.73 -20.56
N ILE A 306 1.74 -3.99 -20.97
CA ILE A 306 2.80 -4.87 -21.46
C ILE A 306 3.46 -4.27 -22.71
N HIS A 307 2.66 -3.71 -23.63
CA HIS A 307 3.19 -3.08 -24.83
C HIS A 307 3.98 -1.80 -24.54
N ILE A 308 3.49 -0.95 -23.64
CA ILE A 308 4.21 0.24 -23.18
C ILE A 308 5.53 -0.15 -22.50
N ALA A 309 5.51 -1.15 -21.63
CA ALA A 309 6.73 -1.64 -20.97
C ALA A 309 7.74 -2.21 -21.97
N ALA A 310 7.28 -2.73 -23.12
CA ALA A 310 8.14 -3.20 -24.19
C ALA A 310 8.95 -2.09 -24.87
N GLU A 311 8.60 -0.82 -24.71
CA GLU A 311 9.43 0.33 -25.14
C GLU A 311 10.82 0.25 -24.49
N ARG A 312 10.91 -0.24 -23.25
CA ARG A 312 12.15 -0.39 -22.51
C ARG A 312 12.64 -1.84 -22.44
N LEU A 313 11.73 -2.80 -22.52
CA LEU A 313 11.99 -4.24 -22.47
C LEU A 313 11.52 -4.89 -23.77
N PRO A 314 12.25 -4.75 -24.90
CA PRO A 314 11.73 -5.11 -26.23
C PRO A 314 11.30 -6.58 -26.38
N GLY A 315 11.86 -7.51 -25.61
CA GLY A 315 11.46 -8.92 -25.62
C GLY A 315 10.27 -9.25 -24.71
N LEU A 316 9.73 -8.30 -23.97
CA LEU A 316 8.70 -8.57 -22.96
C LEU A 316 7.45 -9.26 -23.52
N PRO A 317 6.83 -8.82 -24.63
CA PRO A 317 5.61 -9.48 -25.12
C PRO A 317 5.79 -10.96 -25.38
N ASP A 318 6.94 -11.36 -25.93
CA ASP A 318 7.27 -12.76 -26.24
C ASP A 318 7.70 -13.53 -24.97
N ALA A 319 8.20 -12.82 -23.96
CA ALA A 319 8.62 -13.41 -22.69
C ALA A 319 7.43 -13.72 -21.76
N VAL A 320 6.26 -13.10 -21.95
CA VAL A 320 5.08 -13.34 -21.10
C VAL A 320 4.62 -14.79 -21.25
N GLU A 321 4.63 -15.53 -20.14
CA GLU A 321 4.01 -16.85 -20.06
C GLU A 321 2.55 -16.71 -19.62
N LYS A 322 2.31 -15.88 -18.58
CA LYS A 322 0.99 -15.65 -18.00
C LYS A 322 0.95 -14.32 -17.25
N TYR A 323 -0.24 -13.76 -17.07
CA TYR A 323 -0.40 -12.58 -16.23
C TYR A 323 -1.74 -12.61 -15.45
N TRP A 324 -1.77 -11.83 -14.38
CA TRP A 324 -2.95 -11.56 -13.55
C TRP A 324 -3.10 -10.05 -13.37
N THR A 325 -4.31 -9.60 -13.13
CA THR A 325 -4.58 -8.16 -12.95
C THR A 325 -5.23 -7.88 -11.61
N SER A 326 -4.88 -6.74 -11.02
CA SER A 326 -5.59 -6.14 -9.89
C SER A 326 -6.07 -4.75 -10.27
N THR A 327 -7.31 -4.43 -9.90
CA THR A 327 -7.93 -3.14 -10.19
C THR A 327 -8.00 -2.29 -8.92
N PRO A 328 -8.32 -0.99 -9.00
CA PRO A 328 -8.58 -0.18 -7.81
C PRO A 328 -9.63 -0.81 -6.87
N GLN A 329 -10.67 -1.45 -7.41
CA GLN A 329 -11.66 -2.15 -6.58
C GLN A 329 -11.07 -3.37 -5.86
N THR A 330 -10.10 -4.06 -6.48
CA THR A 330 -9.35 -5.12 -5.80
C THR A 330 -8.58 -4.55 -4.61
N TRP A 331 -7.89 -3.41 -4.82
CA TRP A 331 -7.16 -2.72 -3.77
C TRP A 331 -8.09 -2.25 -2.64
N GLU A 332 -9.19 -1.58 -2.96
CA GLU A 332 -10.18 -1.13 -1.98
C GLU A 332 -10.69 -2.28 -1.11
N ARG A 333 -11.02 -3.40 -1.74
CA ARG A 333 -11.49 -4.60 -1.03
C ARG A 333 -10.48 -5.14 -0.01
N PHE A 334 -9.19 -5.14 -0.35
CA PHE A 334 -8.17 -5.75 0.50
C PHE A 334 -7.51 -4.77 1.47
N THR A 335 -7.45 -3.49 1.15
CA THR A 335 -6.79 -2.47 1.98
C THR A 335 -7.76 -1.58 2.75
N GLY A 336 -9.04 -1.55 2.34
CA GLY A 336 -10.04 -0.64 2.90
C GLY A 336 -9.81 0.84 2.54
N THR A 337 -8.93 1.14 1.59
CA THR A 337 -8.70 2.52 1.14
C THR A 337 -9.76 2.94 0.15
N PRO A 338 -10.45 4.07 0.34
CA PRO A 338 -11.48 4.54 -0.57
C PRO A 338 -10.97 4.66 -2.02
N GLY A 339 -11.74 4.08 -2.95
CA GLY A 339 -11.39 4.10 -4.36
C GLY A 339 -10.12 3.32 -4.73
N GLY A 340 -9.62 2.46 -3.85
CA GLY A 340 -8.35 1.76 -4.05
C GLY A 340 -7.15 2.67 -4.15
N SER A 341 -7.23 3.84 -3.53
CA SER A 341 -6.20 4.89 -3.56
C SER A 341 -4.85 4.33 -3.11
N ALA A 342 -3.82 4.54 -3.94
CA ALA A 342 -2.48 4.01 -3.70
C ALA A 342 -1.79 4.66 -2.49
N TYR A 343 -1.89 5.99 -2.43
CA TYR A 343 -1.16 6.82 -1.46
C TYR A 343 -2.08 7.55 -0.48
N GLY A 344 -3.36 7.15 -0.42
CA GLY A 344 -4.34 7.76 0.47
C GLY A 344 -4.68 9.20 0.06
N ILE A 345 -4.86 10.06 1.04
CA ILE A 345 -5.21 11.47 0.82
C ILE A 345 -4.10 12.20 0.06
N CYS A 346 -4.46 12.89 -1.04
CA CYS A 346 -3.56 13.80 -1.75
C CYS A 346 -3.12 14.95 -0.85
N LYS A 347 -1.85 15.30 -0.93
CA LYS A 347 -1.25 16.44 -0.26
C LYS A 347 -0.53 17.30 -1.29
N ARG A 348 -0.75 18.60 -1.23
CA ARG A 348 -0.14 19.59 -2.12
C ARG A 348 1.02 20.31 -1.45
N GLY A 349 1.08 20.21 -0.12
CA GLY A 349 2.13 20.77 0.71
C GLY A 349 1.91 20.45 2.19
N PRO A 350 2.82 20.90 3.07
CA PRO A 350 2.75 20.67 4.51
C PRO A 350 1.44 21.15 5.16
N GLU A 351 0.77 22.12 4.56
CA GLU A 351 -0.54 22.64 4.99
C GLU A 351 -1.65 21.58 4.88
N ASP A 352 -1.45 20.58 4.03
CA ASP A 352 -2.35 19.45 3.87
C ASP A 352 -2.10 18.34 4.88
N TYR A 353 -1.01 18.38 5.62
CA TYR A 353 -0.69 17.34 6.60
C TYR A 353 -1.72 17.32 7.74
N LEU A 354 -2.01 16.13 8.21
CA LEU A 354 -2.87 15.88 9.37
C LEU A 354 -2.00 15.61 10.60
N ALA A 355 -2.37 16.23 11.71
CA ALA A 355 -1.73 15.90 12.99
C ALA A 355 -2.13 14.50 13.46
N PRO A 356 -1.26 13.80 14.21
CA PRO A 356 -1.63 12.55 14.87
C PRO A 356 -2.78 12.72 15.87
N GLN A 357 -2.84 13.86 16.58
CA GLN A 357 -3.89 14.16 17.56
C GLN A 357 -5.20 14.50 16.86
N THR A 358 -6.29 14.00 17.39
CA THR A 358 -7.64 14.38 17.01
C THR A 358 -8.27 15.34 18.04
N PRO A 359 -9.46 15.90 17.77
CA PRO A 359 -10.19 16.65 18.79
C PRO A 359 -10.59 15.83 20.03
N LEU A 360 -10.50 14.50 19.97
CA LEU A 360 -10.74 13.59 21.09
C LEU A 360 -9.38 13.21 21.70
N PRO A 361 -9.12 13.55 22.98
CA PRO A 361 -7.79 13.39 23.59
C PRO A 361 -7.26 11.95 23.63
N TRP A 362 -8.17 10.97 23.50
CA TRP A 362 -7.86 9.56 23.56
C TRP A 362 -7.73 8.90 22.17
N LEU A 363 -8.04 9.63 21.08
CA LEU A 363 -8.03 9.10 19.70
C LEU A 363 -6.91 9.73 18.88
N PHE A 364 -6.08 8.89 18.30
CA PHE A 364 -4.94 9.28 17.48
C PHE A 364 -5.06 8.70 16.07
N LEU A 365 -4.49 9.39 15.11
CA LEU A 365 -4.34 8.92 13.73
C LEU A 365 -2.89 8.53 13.46
N THR A 366 -2.67 7.56 12.57
CA THR A 366 -1.34 7.20 12.06
C THR A 366 -1.42 6.76 10.60
N GLY A 367 -0.28 6.72 9.93
CA GLY A 367 -0.15 6.17 8.58
C GLY A 367 0.07 7.21 7.49
N GLN A 368 0.10 6.72 6.25
CA GLN A 368 0.42 7.51 5.05
C GLN A 368 -0.52 8.71 4.79
N ASN A 369 -1.68 8.75 5.44
CA ASN A 369 -2.65 9.84 5.27
C ASN A 369 -2.28 11.12 6.05
N LEU A 370 -1.34 11.05 7.00
CA LEU A 370 -0.98 12.20 7.84
C LEU A 370 0.02 13.14 7.17
N GLY A 371 1.06 12.60 6.58
CA GLY A 371 2.13 13.33 5.96
C GLY A 371 2.61 12.62 4.70
N LEU A 372 3.89 12.33 4.62
CA LEU A 372 4.48 11.57 3.52
C LEU A 372 3.90 10.16 3.41
N HIS A 373 3.83 9.65 2.20
CA HIS A 373 3.42 8.29 1.89
C HIS A 373 4.63 7.34 1.77
N GLY A 374 4.38 6.08 1.39
CA GLY A 374 5.40 5.05 1.27
C GLY A 374 5.89 4.53 2.63
N ILE A 375 6.90 3.67 2.60
CA ILE A 375 7.42 3.01 3.81
C ILE A 375 8.02 4.04 4.77
N LEU A 376 8.89 4.91 4.28
CA LEU A 376 9.53 5.95 5.09
C LEU A 376 8.51 6.89 5.72
N GLY A 377 7.64 7.50 4.91
CA GLY A 377 6.64 8.45 5.40
C GLY A 377 5.67 7.82 6.41
N THR A 378 5.24 6.58 6.15
CA THR A 378 4.40 5.83 7.09
C THR A 378 5.13 5.53 8.39
N SER A 379 6.42 5.22 8.35
CA SER A 379 7.24 4.95 9.54
C SER A 379 7.45 6.21 10.39
N VAL A 380 7.72 7.34 9.74
CA VAL A 380 7.80 8.65 10.42
C VAL A 380 6.45 9.00 11.07
N SER A 381 5.35 8.78 10.36
CA SER A 381 4.01 9.00 10.90
C SER A 381 3.75 8.15 12.15
N ALA A 382 4.11 6.86 12.12
CA ALA A 382 3.95 5.95 13.26
C ALA A 382 4.76 6.42 14.47
N LEU A 383 6.03 6.81 14.26
CA LEU A 383 6.89 7.36 15.32
C LEU A 383 6.31 8.63 15.94
N ASN A 384 5.85 9.58 15.11
CA ASN A 384 5.25 10.82 15.56
C ASN A 384 3.96 10.57 16.35
N THR A 385 3.14 9.60 15.93
CA THR A 385 1.92 9.21 16.65
C THR A 385 2.26 8.63 18.03
N CYS A 386 3.25 7.76 18.09
CA CYS A 386 3.70 7.17 19.36
C CYS A 386 4.31 8.21 20.32
N ASN A 387 5.01 9.21 19.79
CA ASN A 387 5.52 10.34 20.58
C ASN A 387 4.36 11.17 21.16
N ALA A 388 3.43 11.59 20.29
CA ALA A 388 2.26 12.36 20.69
C ALA A 388 1.38 11.64 21.75
N LEU A 389 1.27 10.32 21.66
CA LEU A 389 0.54 9.51 22.63
C LEU A 389 1.27 9.43 23.96
N ASN A 390 2.61 9.25 23.94
CA ASN A 390 3.43 9.18 25.14
C ASN A 390 3.42 10.48 25.96
N ASP A 391 3.28 11.64 25.29
CA ASP A 391 3.20 12.94 25.95
C ASP A 391 1.88 13.18 26.66
N ILE A 392 0.84 12.39 26.38
CA ILE A 392 -0.51 12.55 26.92
C ILE A 392 -0.82 11.48 27.99
N LEU A 393 -0.31 10.27 27.88
CA LEU A 393 -0.56 9.15 28.79
C LEU A 393 0.57 8.95 29.81
#